data_b35199e3033524211cdb8522bb0889a9
#
_entry.id   b35199e3033524211cdb8522bb0889a9
#
_cell.length_a   1.000
_cell.length_b   1.000
_cell.length_c   1.000
_cell.angle_alpha   90.00
_cell.angle_beta   90.00
_cell.angle_gamma   90.00
#
_symmetry.space_group_name_H-M   'P 1'
#
loop_
_entity.id
_entity.type
_entity.pdbx_description
1 polymer ?
#
loop_
_entity_poly.entity_id
_entity_poly.type
_entity_poly.pdbx_seq_one_letter_code
_entity_poly.pdbx_strand_id
1 'polypeptide(L)'
;MHKKSFFKSLSILLVAAAFVFVGTGCKWFELTPPDEYETNHPNVDVLTPPPGSILHTTDPNGNPITIISQNGYSVSTSNAYATAAAADVLESGGNAVDAAIAASYVLSVVEPYGSGIGGGGGMTIYDPETNEYKFLNYLAEAPASGSRYKNIGVPGFVSGMQTAYDMYGTKPFSELLKNAIYYADNGITVDDDLFFRIKNARSSFSSQNTPFAYISKSGDLLAQSEFADILRIIASEGSESFYTGSIASMIVSATGMRASDLAAYETLVTDAVTGEFAGYTVASASAPFSGVTLIQMLKLCEILELPDPTADPAGYLSTLCSITMACGSDRVKKICDTRFDTKTRDYQAMLTNEYVCNLMDLDYSDFEQDDEGQDTTHISVVDKNGMAVACTNTLTQFFGSKLYINGFFINNALRNFGSSGLNTYAPGKRMRTYMCPTIFRNNETNEVFAVGTPGGTAILSVMTTVLTDNILFGTPIQDAVNKRRIVIKGLHALYYEDGFEQFPRVVDHSAVSGYYAVPQNVDAYFGSVNIAGYSPTSGYFATADLRRLGSGRAANY
;
A
#
# COMPACT_ATOMS: atom_id res chain seq x y z
N MET A 1 12.04 61.63 25.69
CA MET A 1 13.04 60.70 25.15
C MET A 1 13.34 59.57 26.15
N HIS A 2 12.38 58.77 26.62
CA HIS A 2 12.65 57.66 27.56
C HIS A 2 11.57 56.53 27.48
N LYS A 3 11.10 56.19 26.27
CA LYS A 3 10.16 55.08 26.12
C LYS A 3 10.57 54.00 25.10
N LYS A 4 11.74 54.09 24.47
CA LYS A 4 12.20 53.09 23.47
C LYS A 4 13.24 52.09 23.99
N SER A 5 13.72 52.24 25.24
CA SER A 5 14.73 51.33 25.83
C SER A 5 14.12 50.16 26.62
N PHE A 6 12.88 50.30 27.10
CA PHE A 6 12.25 49.27 27.95
C PHE A 6 11.73 48.05 27.16
N PHE A 7 11.34 48.25 25.90
CA PHE A 7 10.82 47.12 25.06
C PHE A 7 11.90 46.22 24.45
N LYS A 8 13.13 46.70 24.28
CA LYS A 8 14.23 45.86 23.79
C LYS A 8 14.78 44.89 24.85
N SER A 9 14.71 45.26 26.13
CA SER A 9 15.16 44.40 27.23
C SER A 9 14.15 43.31 27.57
N LEU A 10 12.85 43.53 27.33
CA LEU A 10 11.82 42.54 27.60
C LEU A 10 11.76 41.45 26.53
N SER A 11 12.08 41.78 25.26
CA SER A 11 12.14 40.82 24.17
C SER A 11 13.33 39.85 24.29
N ILE A 12 14.44 40.31 24.84
CA ILE A 12 15.64 39.46 25.06
C ILE A 12 15.42 38.54 26.28
N LEU A 13 14.67 38.96 27.29
CA LEU A 13 14.37 38.12 28.45
C LEU A 13 13.34 37.01 28.12
N LEU A 14 12.38 37.25 27.21
CA LEU A 14 11.40 36.26 26.75
C LEU A 14 12.02 35.20 25.84
N VAL A 15 13.02 35.56 25.03
CA VAL A 15 13.75 34.59 24.20
C VAL A 15 14.70 33.73 25.06
N ALA A 16 15.33 34.32 26.11
CA ALA A 16 16.16 33.55 27.03
C ALA A 16 15.35 32.61 27.94
N ALA A 17 14.11 32.99 28.33
CA ALA A 17 13.21 32.11 29.09
C ALA A 17 12.65 30.95 28.26
N ALA A 18 12.45 31.13 26.94
CA ALA A 18 12.02 30.04 26.04
C ALA A 18 13.12 29.00 25.80
N PHE A 19 14.41 29.42 25.84
CA PHE A 19 15.53 28.48 25.69
C PHE A 19 15.89 27.71 26.97
N VAL A 20 15.50 28.16 28.14
CA VAL A 20 15.76 27.44 29.40
C VAL A 20 14.69 26.40 29.72
N PHE A 21 13.48 26.47 29.11
CA PHE A 21 12.42 25.47 29.30
C PHE A 21 12.47 24.31 28.32
N VAL A 22 13.30 24.36 27.28
CA VAL A 22 13.50 23.23 26.32
C VAL A 22 14.64 22.30 26.78
N GLY A 23 15.37 22.65 27.86
CA GLY A 23 16.55 21.94 28.33
C GLY A 23 16.33 20.84 29.38
N THR A 24 15.11 20.65 29.90
CA THR A 24 14.87 19.62 30.93
C THR A 24 13.56 18.88 30.70
N GLY A 25 13.55 17.92 29.77
CA GLY A 25 12.37 17.05 29.68
C GLY A 25 12.12 16.25 28.44
N CYS A 26 13.03 16.14 27.51
CA CYS A 26 13.00 15.06 26.53
C CYS A 26 14.29 14.26 26.64
N LYS A 27 14.27 13.19 27.41
CA LYS A 27 15.20 12.10 27.17
C LYS A 27 14.83 11.56 25.79
N TRP A 28 15.60 11.94 24.80
CA TRP A 28 15.67 11.19 23.56
C TRP A 28 16.11 9.79 23.98
N PHE A 29 15.23 8.81 23.78
CA PHE A 29 15.68 7.45 23.73
C PHE A 29 16.65 7.38 22.54
N GLU A 30 17.94 7.37 22.80
CA GLU A 30 18.90 6.78 21.89
C GLU A 30 18.50 5.32 21.78
N LEU A 31 17.73 5.01 20.73
CA LEU A 31 17.65 3.65 20.23
C LEU A 31 19.03 3.39 19.64
N THR A 32 19.91 2.76 20.43
CA THR A 32 21.07 2.08 19.89
C THR A 32 20.55 1.21 18.74
N PRO A 33 21.13 1.29 17.54
CA PRO A 33 20.83 0.33 16.50
C PRO A 33 21.01 -1.06 17.11
N PRO A 34 20.10 -2.01 16.88
CA PRO A 34 20.39 -3.38 17.23
C PRO A 34 21.67 -3.75 16.49
N ASP A 35 22.68 -4.16 17.24
CA ASP A 35 23.88 -4.77 16.70
C ASP A 35 23.43 -5.86 15.73
N GLU A 36 23.99 -5.81 14.50
CA GLU A 36 23.91 -6.78 13.43
C GLU A 36 22.63 -7.65 13.46
N TYR A 37 21.72 -7.40 12.50
CA TYR A 37 20.62 -8.31 12.20
C TYR A 37 21.21 -9.69 11.87
N GLU A 38 21.43 -10.52 12.89
CA GLU A 38 21.49 -11.94 12.68
C GLU A 38 20.09 -12.36 12.22
N THR A 39 19.98 -12.67 10.94
CA THR A 39 18.79 -13.23 10.30
C THR A 39 18.59 -14.67 10.78
N ASN A 40 18.36 -14.88 12.05
CA ASN A 40 17.77 -16.09 12.58
C ASN A 40 16.26 -16.01 12.39
N HIS A 41 15.81 -16.08 11.12
CA HIS A 41 14.42 -16.41 10.87
C HIS A 41 14.20 -17.83 11.38
N PRO A 42 13.26 -18.07 12.33
CA PRO A 42 12.87 -19.43 12.62
C PRO A 42 12.45 -20.05 11.29
N ASN A 43 13.01 -21.21 10.95
CA ASN A 43 12.48 -22.03 9.89
C ASN A 43 10.99 -22.23 10.20
N VAL A 44 10.14 -21.40 9.62
CA VAL A 44 8.77 -21.78 9.42
C VAL A 44 8.90 -23.03 8.58
N ASP A 45 8.32 -24.16 9.03
CA ASP A 45 8.08 -25.29 8.14
C ASP A 45 7.19 -24.78 7.01
N VAL A 46 7.81 -24.04 6.10
CA VAL A 46 7.27 -23.73 4.79
C VAL A 46 7.01 -25.11 4.21
N LEU A 47 5.76 -25.42 3.95
CA LEU A 47 5.36 -26.60 3.23
C LEU A 47 6.43 -26.83 2.16
N THR A 48 7.18 -27.94 2.29
CA THR A 48 8.35 -28.22 1.45
C THR A 48 7.99 -27.90 0.02
N PRO A 49 8.70 -26.96 -0.66
CA PRO A 49 8.35 -26.56 -2.00
C PRO A 49 8.27 -27.82 -2.88
N PRO A 50 7.29 -27.93 -3.77
CA PRO A 50 7.21 -29.06 -4.67
C PRO A 50 8.52 -29.18 -5.46
N PRO A 51 8.94 -30.40 -5.85
CA PRO A 51 10.16 -30.61 -6.62
C PRO A 51 10.15 -29.76 -7.89
N GLY A 52 11.15 -28.88 -8.04
CA GLY A 52 11.26 -27.94 -9.15
C GLY A 52 10.97 -26.48 -8.80
N SER A 53 10.46 -26.18 -7.61
CA SER A 53 10.35 -24.78 -7.15
C SER A 53 11.69 -24.32 -6.58
N ILE A 54 12.16 -23.17 -7.07
CA ILE A 54 13.37 -22.52 -6.53
C ILE A 54 12.91 -21.42 -5.59
N LEU A 55 13.02 -21.68 -4.28
CA LEU A 55 12.91 -20.65 -3.25
C LEU A 55 14.28 -19.99 -3.11
N HIS A 56 14.47 -18.86 -3.76
CA HIS A 56 15.62 -18.00 -3.50
C HIS A 56 15.11 -16.68 -2.97
N THR A 57 15.20 -16.50 -1.68
CA THR A 57 14.91 -15.21 -1.04
C THR A 57 16.15 -14.30 -1.03
N THR A 58 17.35 -14.89 -1.13
CA THR A 58 18.60 -14.13 -1.07
C THR A 58 19.69 -14.74 -1.96
N ASP A 59 20.60 -13.90 -2.48
CA ASP A 59 21.84 -14.32 -3.11
C ASP A 59 22.86 -14.84 -2.06
N PRO A 60 24.03 -15.34 -2.46
CA PRO A 60 25.06 -15.79 -1.52
C PRO A 60 25.58 -14.72 -0.55
N ASN A 61 25.26 -13.44 -0.80
CA ASN A 61 25.63 -12.31 0.06
C ASN A 61 24.46 -11.85 0.94
N GLY A 62 23.31 -12.56 0.91
CA GLY A 62 22.13 -12.21 1.68
C GLY A 62 21.17 -11.21 1.03
N ASN A 63 21.40 -10.81 -0.24
CA ASN A 63 20.51 -9.88 -0.92
C ASN A 63 19.31 -10.60 -1.52
N PRO A 64 18.09 -10.00 -1.49
CA PRO A 64 16.92 -10.55 -2.15
C PRO A 64 17.17 -10.75 -3.65
N ILE A 65 16.73 -11.87 -4.20
CA ILE A 65 16.88 -12.20 -5.63
C ILE A 65 15.53 -12.13 -6.32
N THR A 66 15.53 -11.59 -7.56
CA THR A 66 14.45 -11.80 -8.50
C THR A 66 14.46 -13.25 -8.97
N ILE A 67 13.40 -13.98 -8.73
CA ILE A 67 13.27 -15.38 -9.16
C ILE A 67 12.70 -15.39 -10.57
N ILE A 68 13.41 -16.06 -11.49
CA ILE A 68 13.03 -16.14 -12.90
C ILE A 68 12.69 -17.59 -13.24
N SER A 69 11.52 -17.80 -13.87
CA SER A 69 11.07 -19.09 -14.39
C SER A 69 10.53 -18.91 -15.81
N GLN A 70 10.65 -19.93 -16.66
CA GLN A 70 10.17 -19.86 -18.05
C GLN A 70 8.75 -20.38 -18.25
N ASN A 71 8.23 -21.15 -17.30
CA ASN A 71 6.85 -21.64 -17.32
C ASN A 71 6.30 -21.55 -15.90
N GLY A 72 5.04 -21.15 -15.75
CA GLY A 72 4.41 -21.19 -14.44
C GLY A 72 3.71 -19.90 -14.04
N TYR A 73 4.08 -19.35 -12.90
CA TYR A 73 3.43 -18.20 -12.30
C TYR A 73 4.43 -17.32 -11.52
N SER A 74 4.00 -16.13 -11.16
CA SER A 74 4.72 -15.28 -10.20
C SER A 74 3.78 -14.64 -9.19
N VAL A 75 4.25 -14.52 -7.95
CA VAL A 75 3.55 -13.89 -6.82
C VAL A 75 4.53 -13.07 -6.01
N SER A 76 4.14 -11.88 -5.60
CA SER A 76 4.86 -11.08 -4.62
C SER A 76 3.88 -10.45 -3.63
N THR A 77 4.14 -10.62 -2.33
CA THR A 77 3.33 -10.05 -1.25
C THR A 77 4.23 -9.54 -0.13
N SER A 78 3.65 -8.79 0.80
CA SER A 78 4.36 -8.31 1.99
C SER A 78 4.65 -9.40 3.03
N ASN A 79 4.19 -10.65 2.82
CA ASN A 79 4.33 -11.72 3.83
C ASN A 79 4.45 -13.11 3.21
N ALA A 80 5.39 -13.91 3.71
CA ALA A 80 5.67 -15.25 3.18
C ALA A 80 4.48 -16.22 3.28
N TYR A 81 3.66 -16.15 4.32
CA TYR A 81 2.45 -16.96 4.44
C TYR A 81 1.44 -16.66 3.31
N ALA A 82 1.28 -15.38 2.97
CA ALA A 82 0.38 -14.97 1.89
C ALA A 82 0.92 -15.39 0.52
N THR A 83 2.24 -15.25 0.30
CA THR A 83 2.91 -15.73 -0.93
C THR A 83 2.73 -17.23 -1.09
N ALA A 84 2.90 -18.02 -0.03
CA ALA A 84 2.71 -19.47 -0.05
C ALA A 84 1.26 -19.85 -0.38
N ALA A 85 0.28 -19.19 0.24
CA ALA A 85 -1.14 -19.47 0.00
C ALA A 85 -1.56 -19.14 -1.45
N ALA A 86 -1.07 -18.03 -2.00
CA ALA A 86 -1.29 -17.69 -3.41
C ALA A 86 -0.67 -18.73 -4.36
N ALA A 87 0.57 -19.17 -4.06
CA ALA A 87 1.25 -20.20 -4.83
C ALA A 87 0.50 -21.53 -4.81
N ASP A 88 0.03 -21.97 -3.64
CA ASP A 88 -0.79 -23.19 -3.50
C ASP A 88 -2.03 -23.16 -4.40
N VAL A 89 -2.70 -22.01 -4.49
CA VAL A 89 -3.87 -21.83 -5.36
C VAL A 89 -3.48 -21.94 -6.82
N LEU A 90 -2.41 -21.27 -7.26
CA LEU A 90 -1.92 -21.33 -8.64
C LEU A 90 -1.45 -22.75 -9.02
N GLU A 91 -0.71 -23.41 -8.15
CA GLU A 91 -0.22 -24.78 -8.34
C GLU A 91 -1.36 -25.81 -8.39
N SER A 92 -2.47 -25.56 -7.69
CA SER A 92 -3.69 -26.37 -7.79
C SER A 92 -4.55 -26.04 -9.01
N GLY A 93 -4.11 -25.11 -9.87
CA GLY A 93 -4.77 -24.74 -11.13
C GLY A 93 -5.80 -23.61 -11.01
N GLY A 94 -5.77 -22.81 -9.93
CA GLY A 94 -6.47 -21.54 -9.84
C GLY A 94 -5.82 -20.47 -10.71
N ASN A 95 -6.51 -19.35 -10.94
CA ASN A 95 -5.98 -18.21 -11.69
C ASN A 95 -5.42 -17.12 -10.77
N ALA A 96 -4.94 -16.01 -11.35
CA ALA A 96 -4.34 -14.90 -10.59
C ALA A 96 -5.34 -14.23 -9.63
N VAL A 97 -6.63 -14.18 -9.95
CA VAL A 97 -7.67 -13.63 -9.08
C VAL A 97 -7.93 -14.54 -7.88
N ASP A 98 -8.05 -15.87 -8.11
CA ASP A 98 -8.17 -16.84 -7.02
C ASP A 98 -6.99 -16.72 -6.04
N ALA A 99 -5.77 -16.61 -6.56
CA ALA A 99 -4.55 -16.46 -5.77
C ALA A 99 -4.53 -15.15 -4.98
N ALA A 100 -4.93 -14.03 -5.59
CA ALA A 100 -5.00 -12.74 -4.93
C ALA A 100 -6.05 -12.72 -3.80
N ILE A 101 -7.20 -13.39 -3.98
CA ILE A 101 -8.22 -13.56 -2.94
C ILE A 101 -7.64 -14.35 -1.76
N ALA A 102 -7.02 -15.51 -2.02
CA ALA A 102 -6.43 -16.34 -0.98
C ALA A 102 -5.36 -15.58 -0.18
N ALA A 103 -4.42 -14.90 -0.88
CA ALA A 103 -3.42 -14.06 -0.25
C ALA A 103 -4.04 -12.93 0.59
N SER A 104 -5.10 -12.28 0.11
CA SER A 104 -5.79 -11.19 0.82
C SER A 104 -6.39 -11.66 2.15
N TYR A 105 -7.02 -12.83 2.17
CA TYR A 105 -7.54 -13.41 3.41
C TYR A 105 -6.41 -13.87 4.36
N VAL A 106 -5.31 -14.42 3.83
CA VAL A 106 -4.14 -14.77 4.67
C VAL A 106 -3.53 -13.51 5.27
N LEU A 107 -3.34 -12.43 4.51
CA LEU A 107 -2.83 -11.16 5.03
C LEU A 107 -3.71 -10.60 6.15
N SER A 108 -5.01 -10.82 6.12
CA SER A 108 -5.90 -10.41 7.22
C SER A 108 -5.63 -11.16 8.54
N VAL A 109 -4.98 -12.33 8.48
CA VAL A 109 -4.55 -13.12 9.64
C VAL A 109 -3.14 -12.73 10.08
N VAL A 110 -2.21 -12.62 9.13
CA VAL A 110 -0.77 -12.49 9.42
C VAL A 110 -0.32 -11.03 9.53
N GLU A 111 -1.03 -10.09 8.89
CA GLU A 111 -0.83 -8.65 8.98
C GLU A 111 -2.11 -7.91 9.44
N PRO A 112 -2.71 -8.30 10.58
CA PRO A 112 -3.98 -7.73 11.06
C PRO A 112 -3.89 -6.24 11.40
N TYR A 113 -2.68 -5.70 11.37
CA TYR A 113 -2.42 -4.28 11.54
C TYR A 113 -2.63 -3.48 10.24
N GLY A 114 -2.38 -4.08 9.08
CA GLY A 114 -2.33 -3.40 7.78
C GLY A 114 -3.61 -3.53 6.95
N SER A 115 -4.20 -4.73 6.93
CA SER A 115 -5.41 -5.02 6.14
C SER A 115 -6.31 -6.05 6.82
N GLY A 116 -7.47 -6.31 6.24
CA GLY A 116 -8.38 -7.36 6.72
C GLY A 116 -9.84 -7.08 6.40
N ILE A 117 -10.71 -8.00 6.81
CA ILE A 117 -12.15 -8.01 6.48
C ILE A 117 -12.90 -6.77 6.95
N GLY A 118 -12.43 -6.10 8.01
CA GLY A 118 -12.99 -4.83 8.49
C GLY A 118 -12.50 -3.60 7.72
N GLY A 119 -11.73 -3.76 6.66
CA GLY A 119 -11.14 -2.72 5.84
C GLY A 119 -11.77 -2.56 4.46
N GLY A 120 -10.95 -2.12 3.53
CA GLY A 120 -11.30 -1.98 2.13
C GLY A 120 -10.04 -1.97 1.26
N GLY A 121 -10.17 -1.62 0.00
CA GLY A 121 -9.04 -1.60 -0.92
C GLY A 121 -9.43 -1.38 -2.38
N GLY A 122 -8.54 -1.80 -3.28
CA GLY A 122 -8.75 -1.81 -4.72
C GLY A 122 -7.92 -2.86 -5.41
N MET A 123 -8.44 -3.38 -6.50
CA MET A 123 -7.82 -4.43 -7.31
C MET A 123 -7.87 -4.03 -8.79
N THR A 124 -6.70 -3.98 -9.42
CA THR A 124 -6.57 -3.83 -10.88
C THR A 124 -6.29 -5.21 -11.47
N ILE A 125 -7.03 -5.58 -12.50
CA ILE A 125 -6.98 -6.89 -13.15
C ILE A 125 -6.75 -6.67 -14.65
N TYR A 126 -5.79 -7.36 -15.22
CA TYR A 126 -5.65 -7.56 -16.65
C TYR A 126 -6.14 -8.94 -17.03
N ASP A 127 -7.11 -8.98 -17.91
CA ASP A 127 -7.64 -10.22 -18.48
C ASP A 127 -7.07 -10.41 -19.90
N PRO A 128 -6.20 -11.41 -20.12
CA PRO A 128 -5.60 -11.66 -21.42
C PRO A 128 -6.59 -12.21 -22.47
N GLU A 129 -7.72 -12.80 -22.05
CA GLU A 129 -8.72 -13.34 -22.98
C GLU A 129 -9.51 -12.24 -23.68
N THR A 130 -9.85 -11.18 -22.94
CA THR A 130 -10.58 -10.01 -23.45
C THR A 130 -9.67 -8.85 -23.82
N ASN A 131 -8.40 -8.88 -23.37
CA ASN A 131 -7.44 -7.79 -23.42
C ASN A 131 -7.95 -6.51 -22.74
N GLU A 132 -8.71 -6.66 -21.64
CA GLU A 132 -9.29 -5.57 -20.87
C GLU A 132 -8.59 -5.38 -19.52
N TYR A 133 -8.63 -4.15 -19.03
CA TYR A 133 -8.15 -3.79 -17.72
C TYR A 133 -9.32 -3.33 -16.86
N LYS A 134 -9.67 -4.11 -15.84
CA LYS A 134 -10.74 -3.77 -14.89
C LYS A 134 -10.16 -3.28 -13.58
N PHE A 135 -10.89 -2.39 -12.94
CA PHE A 135 -10.58 -1.89 -11.61
C PHE A 135 -11.78 -2.09 -10.68
N LEU A 136 -11.56 -2.82 -9.59
CA LEU A 136 -12.53 -3.03 -8.52
C LEU A 136 -12.22 -2.08 -7.37
N ASN A 137 -13.09 -1.12 -7.12
CA ASN A 137 -13.00 -0.21 -6.00
C ASN A 137 -13.90 -0.72 -4.87
N TYR A 138 -13.28 -1.21 -3.81
CA TYR A 138 -13.94 -1.63 -2.57
C TYR A 138 -13.38 -0.90 -1.35
N LEU A 139 -13.05 0.39 -1.50
CA LEU A 139 -12.72 1.25 -0.36
C LEU A 139 -13.84 1.25 0.67
N ALA A 140 -13.48 1.41 1.92
CA ALA A 140 -14.48 1.69 2.95
C ALA A 140 -15.24 2.98 2.61
N GLU A 141 -16.56 2.96 2.84
CA GLU A 141 -17.47 4.03 2.44
C GLU A 141 -18.05 4.75 3.67
N ALA A 142 -18.26 6.04 3.58
CA ALA A 142 -18.94 6.78 4.63
C ALA A 142 -20.38 6.26 4.81
N PRO A 143 -20.82 5.89 6.03
CA PRO A 143 -22.17 5.40 6.24
C PRO A 143 -23.22 6.38 5.69
N ALA A 144 -24.20 5.88 4.92
CA ALA A 144 -25.29 6.68 4.37
C ALA A 144 -26.13 7.35 5.45
N SER A 145 -26.18 6.74 6.64
CA SER A 145 -26.79 7.33 7.85
C SER A 145 -26.07 8.56 8.40
N GLY A 146 -24.85 8.85 7.92
CA GLY A 146 -24.02 9.95 8.41
C GLY A 146 -23.26 9.63 9.70
N SER A 147 -23.25 8.38 10.17
CA SER A 147 -22.48 7.99 11.37
C SER A 147 -20.98 8.24 11.17
N ARG A 148 -20.32 8.79 12.20
CA ARG A 148 -18.89 9.04 12.23
C ARG A 148 -18.19 8.43 13.46
N TYR A 149 -18.83 7.44 14.09
CA TYR A 149 -18.27 6.80 15.29
C TYR A 149 -16.86 6.27 15.02
N LYS A 150 -15.90 6.73 15.80
CA LYS A 150 -14.47 6.40 15.68
C LYS A 150 -13.88 6.54 14.26
N ASN A 151 -14.50 7.33 13.40
CA ASN A 151 -14.15 7.46 11.97
C ASN A 151 -14.25 6.15 11.17
N ILE A 152 -15.12 5.23 11.59
CA ILE A 152 -15.32 3.94 10.93
C ILE A 152 -16.18 4.15 9.67
N GLY A 153 -15.68 3.69 8.54
CA GLY A 153 -16.43 3.52 7.30
C GLY A 153 -17.05 2.12 7.21
N VAL A 154 -18.07 1.97 6.36
CA VAL A 154 -18.62 0.66 5.98
C VAL A 154 -17.51 -0.13 5.30
N PRO A 155 -17.12 -1.30 5.82
CA PRO A 155 -16.03 -2.08 5.23
C PRO A 155 -16.38 -2.61 3.84
N GLY A 156 -15.41 -2.58 2.93
CA GLY A 156 -15.61 -3.04 1.55
C GLY A 156 -14.88 -4.33 1.18
N PHE A 157 -13.91 -4.76 2.00
CA PHE A 157 -13.02 -5.87 1.67
C PHE A 157 -13.78 -7.14 1.25
N VAL A 158 -14.74 -7.61 2.03
CA VAL A 158 -15.46 -8.87 1.76
C VAL A 158 -16.28 -8.78 0.46
N SER A 159 -16.94 -7.64 0.21
CA SER A 159 -17.64 -7.37 -1.07
C SER A 159 -16.66 -7.35 -2.24
N GLY A 160 -15.48 -6.72 -2.07
CA GLY A 160 -14.46 -6.69 -3.11
C GLY A 160 -13.96 -8.07 -3.51
N MET A 161 -13.65 -8.92 -2.52
CA MET A 161 -13.22 -10.30 -2.76
C MET A 161 -14.33 -11.15 -3.40
N GLN A 162 -15.59 -10.99 -2.96
CA GLN A 162 -16.72 -11.67 -3.57
C GLN A 162 -16.94 -11.22 -5.01
N THR A 163 -16.90 -9.92 -5.29
CA THR A 163 -17.05 -9.38 -6.65
C THR A 163 -15.95 -9.89 -7.58
N ALA A 164 -14.69 -9.90 -7.14
CA ALA A 164 -13.58 -10.46 -7.91
C ALA A 164 -13.79 -11.95 -8.21
N TYR A 165 -14.25 -12.70 -7.21
CA TYR A 165 -14.58 -14.12 -7.35
C TYR A 165 -15.72 -14.35 -8.34
N ASP A 166 -16.81 -13.61 -8.24
CA ASP A 166 -17.98 -13.74 -9.11
C ASP A 166 -17.64 -13.42 -10.59
N MET A 167 -16.66 -12.54 -10.83
CA MET A 167 -16.20 -12.19 -12.17
C MET A 167 -15.21 -13.18 -12.76
N TYR A 168 -14.27 -13.69 -11.96
CA TYR A 168 -13.10 -14.40 -12.46
C TYR A 168 -12.76 -15.70 -11.69
N GLY A 169 -13.43 -15.99 -10.59
CA GLY A 169 -13.11 -17.15 -9.75
C GLY A 169 -13.27 -18.48 -10.48
N THR A 170 -12.31 -19.38 -10.30
CA THR A 170 -12.29 -20.72 -10.93
C THR A 170 -12.26 -21.84 -9.90
N LYS A 171 -11.82 -21.55 -8.67
CA LYS A 171 -11.81 -22.50 -7.56
C LYS A 171 -13.02 -22.29 -6.65
N PRO A 172 -13.48 -23.30 -5.90
CA PRO A 172 -14.49 -23.07 -4.87
C PRO A 172 -14.03 -21.98 -3.87
N PHE A 173 -14.90 -21.01 -3.56
CA PHE A 173 -14.54 -19.89 -2.67
C PHE A 173 -14.02 -20.35 -1.30
N SER A 174 -14.59 -21.45 -0.77
CA SER A 174 -14.14 -22.05 0.49
C SER A 174 -12.71 -22.58 0.44
N GLU A 175 -12.23 -23.03 -0.74
CA GLU A 175 -10.85 -23.45 -0.91
C GLU A 175 -9.88 -22.28 -0.85
N LEU A 176 -10.29 -21.10 -1.31
CA LEU A 176 -9.47 -19.89 -1.27
C LEU A 176 -9.22 -19.39 0.17
N LEU A 177 -10.15 -19.69 1.08
CA LEU A 177 -10.04 -19.29 2.49
C LEU A 177 -9.36 -20.35 3.38
N LYS A 178 -9.10 -21.57 2.87
CA LYS A 178 -8.60 -22.69 3.69
C LYS A 178 -7.31 -22.37 4.44
N ASN A 179 -6.34 -21.71 3.77
CA ASN A 179 -5.05 -21.38 4.38
C ASN A 179 -5.20 -20.29 5.45
N ALA A 180 -6.05 -19.27 5.20
CA ALA A 180 -6.35 -18.25 6.20
C ALA A 180 -7.01 -18.85 7.45
N ILE A 181 -7.99 -19.75 7.27
CA ILE A 181 -8.63 -20.48 8.37
C ILE A 181 -7.60 -21.32 9.13
N TYR A 182 -6.74 -22.06 8.41
CA TYR A 182 -5.70 -22.90 9.01
C TYR A 182 -4.73 -22.09 9.87
N TYR A 183 -4.22 -20.95 9.35
CA TYR A 183 -3.29 -20.09 10.08
C TYR A 183 -3.96 -19.39 11.27
N ALA A 184 -5.22 -19.02 11.15
CA ALA A 184 -5.97 -18.43 12.26
C ALA A 184 -6.22 -19.43 13.40
N ASP A 185 -6.53 -20.69 13.09
CA ASP A 185 -6.75 -21.75 14.09
C ASP A 185 -5.46 -22.20 14.76
N ASN A 186 -4.45 -22.55 13.94
CA ASN A 186 -3.25 -23.21 14.44
C ASN A 186 -2.19 -22.21 14.90
N GLY A 187 -2.39 -20.94 14.57
CA GLY A 187 -1.48 -19.85 14.91
C GLY A 187 -0.35 -19.66 13.87
N ILE A 188 0.20 -18.47 13.92
CA ILE A 188 1.37 -18.04 13.17
C ILE A 188 2.49 -17.68 14.13
N THR A 189 3.73 -17.82 13.71
CA THR A 189 4.86 -17.27 14.46
C THR A 189 4.89 -15.76 14.27
N VAL A 190 4.84 -15.02 15.36
CA VAL A 190 4.92 -13.56 15.36
C VAL A 190 6.35 -13.15 15.00
N ASP A 191 6.50 -12.41 13.92
CA ASP A 191 7.78 -11.80 13.52
C ASP A 191 8.03 -10.47 14.28
N ASP A 192 9.19 -9.87 14.03
CA ASP A 192 9.60 -8.64 14.72
C ASP A 192 8.71 -7.44 14.37
N ASP A 193 8.27 -7.31 13.09
CA ASP A 193 7.40 -6.20 12.68
C ASP A 193 6.02 -6.34 13.32
N LEU A 194 5.39 -7.51 13.25
CA LEU A 194 4.10 -7.76 13.89
C LEU A 194 4.19 -7.55 15.41
N PHE A 195 5.26 -8.05 16.05
CA PHE A 195 5.47 -7.81 17.49
C PHE A 195 5.57 -6.32 17.82
N PHE A 196 6.38 -5.57 17.06
CA PHE A 196 6.54 -4.13 17.25
C PHE A 196 5.20 -3.39 17.12
N ARG A 197 4.39 -3.74 16.10
CA ARG A 197 3.05 -3.17 15.86
C ARG A 197 2.09 -3.48 17.01
N ILE A 198 2.04 -4.74 17.46
CA ILE A 198 1.21 -5.14 18.59
C ILE A 198 1.63 -4.40 19.86
N LYS A 199 2.92 -4.38 20.18
CA LYS A 199 3.48 -3.72 21.36
C LYS A 199 3.06 -2.24 21.44
N ASN A 200 3.10 -1.53 20.31
CA ASN A 200 2.80 -0.11 20.25
C ASN A 200 1.29 0.18 20.26
N ALA A 201 0.45 -0.73 19.78
CA ALA A 201 -0.99 -0.49 19.63
C ALA A 201 -1.85 -1.09 20.74
N ARG A 202 -1.45 -2.20 21.38
CA ARG A 202 -2.30 -3.02 22.24
C ARG A 202 -2.95 -2.26 23.42
N SER A 203 -2.30 -1.26 23.98
CA SER A 203 -2.88 -0.44 25.06
C SER A 203 -4.08 0.40 24.60
N SER A 204 -4.23 0.59 23.30
CA SER A 204 -5.31 1.37 22.67
C SER A 204 -6.43 0.48 22.11
N PHE A 205 -6.31 -0.84 22.18
CA PHE A 205 -7.38 -1.75 21.73
C PHE A 205 -8.63 -1.60 22.58
N SER A 206 -9.80 -1.69 21.96
CA SER A 206 -11.09 -1.57 22.62
C SER A 206 -11.37 -2.70 23.64
N SER A 207 -10.74 -3.85 23.45
CA SER A 207 -10.76 -4.98 24.36
C SER A 207 -9.35 -5.40 24.71
N GLN A 208 -9.10 -5.66 26.00
CA GLN A 208 -7.84 -6.26 26.47
C GLN A 208 -7.90 -7.80 26.43
N ASN A 209 -9.07 -8.38 26.20
CA ASN A 209 -9.23 -9.81 26.02
C ASN A 209 -9.16 -10.16 24.52
N THR A 210 -7.98 -9.99 23.93
CA THR A 210 -7.69 -10.33 22.54
C THR A 210 -6.47 -11.24 22.51
N PRO A 211 -6.29 -12.10 21.47
CA PRO A 211 -5.10 -12.94 21.36
C PRO A 211 -3.81 -12.12 21.34
N PHE A 212 -3.86 -10.89 20.84
CA PHE A 212 -2.72 -9.95 20.79
C PHE A 212 -2.23 -9.51 22.17
N ALA A 213 -3.08 -9.56 23.19
CA ALA A 213 -2.71 -9.18 24.57
C ALA A 213 -1.65 -10.12 25.18
N TYR A 214 -1.62 -11.36 24.71
CA TYR A 214 -0.72 -12.41 25.23
C TYR A 214 0.62 -12.45 24.50
N ILE A 215 0.78 -11.74 23.41
CA ILE A 215 2.04 -11.67 22.67
C ILE A 215 3.04 -10.81 23.44
N SER A 216 4.15 -11.41 23.84
CA SER A 216 5.18 -10.79 24.68
C SER A 216 6.49 -10.51 23.95
N LYS A 217 6.77 -11.25 22.88
CA LYS A 217 7.99 -11.15 22.07
C LYS A 217 7.77 -11.71 20.66
N SER A 218 8.69 -11.40 19.77
CA SER A 218 8.87 -12.11 18.51
C SER A 218 9.14 -13.59 18.78
N GLY A 219 8.62 -14.48 17.93
CA GLY A 219 8.66 -15.93 18.10
C GLY A 219 7.49 -16.51 18.91
N ASP A 220 6.66 -15.68 19.54
CA ASP A 220 5.42 -16.18 20.18
C ASP A 220 4.44 -16.69 19.12
N LEU A 221 3.61 -17.67 19.51
CA LEU A 221 2.54 -18.18 18.65
C LEU A 221 1.27 -17.32 18.82
N LEU A 222 0.75 -16.79 17.70
CA LEU A 222 -0.51 -16.04 17.67
C LEU A 222 -1.60 -16.88 17.01
N ALA A 223 -2.49 -17.47 17.79
CA ALA A 223 -3.69 -18.13 17.32
C ALA A 223 -4.89 -17.17 17.45
N GLN A 224 -5.77 -17.15 16.45
CA GLN A 224 -6.89 -16.24 16.30
C GLN A 224 -8.19 -17.04 16.06
N SER A 225 -8.56 -17.93 16.98
CA SER A 225 -9.67 -18.87 16.81
C SER A 225 -11.02 -18.19 16.54
N GLU A 226 -11.31 -17.06 17.20
CA GLU A 226 -12.53 -16.29 16.91
C GLU A 226 -12.54 -15.80 15.45
N PHE A 227 -11.37 -15.41 14.91
CA PHE A 227 -11.26 -14.99 13.53
C PHE A 227 -11.42 -16.17 12.56
N ALA A 228 -10.88 -17.34 12.90
CA ALA A 228 -11.10 -18.56 12.11
C ALA A 228 -12.60 -18.90 11.98
N ASP A 229 -13.38 -18.72 13.06
CA ASP A 229 -14.84 -18.94 13.02
C ASP A 229 -15.54 -17.94 12.09
N ILE A 230 -15.15 -16.67 12.12
CA ILE A 230 -15.65 -15.64 11.18
C ILE A 230 -15.30 -16.02 9.73
N LEU A 231 -14.06 -16.46 9.47
CA LEU A 231 -13.64 -16.88 8.13
C LEU A 231 -14.41 -18.11 7.63
N ARG A 232 -14.76 -19.08 8.51
CA ARG A 232 -15.62 -20.22 8.15
C ARG A 232 -17.03 -19.78 7.76
N ILE A 233 -17.60 -18.81 8.47
CA ILE A 233 -18.91 -18.24 8.11
C ILE A 233 -18.82 -17.61 6.71
N ILE A 234 -17.81 -16.78 6.43
CA ILE A 234 -17.61 -16.17 5.12
C ILE A 234 -17.38 -17.23 4.04
N ALA A 235 -16.59 -18.27 4.33
CA ALA A 235 -16.31 -19.35 3.38
C ALA A 235 -17.57 -20.16 2.98
N SER A 236 -18.54 -20.28 3.89
CA SER A 236 -19.76 -21.05 3.65
C SER A 236 -20.94 -20.23 3.13
N GLU A 237 -21.06 -18.97 3.53
CA GLU A 237 -22.21 -18.11 3.27
C GLU A 237 -21.89 -16.93 2.33
N GLY A 238 -20.61 -16.75 1.97
CA GLY A 238 -20.18 -15.63 1.13
C GLY A 238 -20.32 -14.26 1.81
N SER A 239 -20.36 -13.21 0.99
CA SER A 239 -20.45 -11.82 1.45
C SER A 239 -21.76 -11.49 2.16
N GLU A 240 -22.85 -12.22 1.92
CA GLU A 240 -24.14 -11.98 2.58
C GLU A 240 -24.02 -12.06 4.11
N SER A 241 -23.21 -12.99 4.63
CA SER A 241 -22.94 -13.13 6.06
C SER A 241 -22.41 -11.84 6.70
N PHE A 242 -21.59 -11.09 5.92
CA PHE A 242 -20.92 -9.87 6.37
C PHE A 242 -21.79 -8.62 6.27
N TYR A 243 -22.69 -8.52 5.28
CA TYR A 243 -23.45 -7.30 5.00
C TYR A 243 -24.91 -7.36 5.50
N THR A 244 -25.50 -8.55 5.60
CA THR A 244 -26.90 -8.74 5.99
C THR A 244 -27.09 -9.83 7.04
N GLY A 245 -26.08 -10.71 7.24
CA GLY A 245 -26.15 -11.88 8.13
C GLY A 245 -25.63 -11.65 9.55
N SER A 246 -25.06 -12.70 10.12
CA SER A 246 -24.60 -12.73 11.50
C SER A 246 -23.46 -11.76 11.79
N ILE A 247 -22.50 -11.62 10.87
CA ILE A 247 -21.34 -10.71 11.01
C ILE A 247 -21.81 -9.25 10.95
N ALA A 248 -22.79 -8.92 10.07
CA ALA A 248 -23.40 -7.59 10.04
C ALA A 248 -23.96 -7.20 11.40
N SER A 249 -24.66 -8.14 12.08
CA SER A 249 -25.23 -7.90 13.42
C SER A 249 -24.15 -7.59 14.46
N MET A 250 -22.99 -8.26 14.39
CA MET A 250 -21.84 -7.99 15.27
C MET A 250 -21.29 -6.58 15.03
N ILE A 251 -21.11 -6.18 13.76
CA ILE A 251 -20.60 -4.85 13.38
C ILE A 251 -21.58 -3.76 13.86
N VAL A 252 -22.87 -3.92 13.59
CA VAL A 252 -23.92 -2.98 14.03
C VAL A 252 -23.89 -2.80 15.55
N SER A 253 -23.82 -3.90 16.29
CA SER A 253 -23.76 -3.88 17.76
C SER A 253 -22.52 -3.16 18.29
N ALA A 254 -21.36 -3.37 17.67
CA ALA A 254 -20.11 -2.81 18.13
C ALA A 254 -19.90 -1.34 17.74
N THR A 255 -20.46 -0.91 16.60
CA THR A 255 -20.20 0.42 16.01
C THR A 255 -21.38 1.39 16.13
N GLY A 256 -22.59 0.90 16.37
CA GLY A 256 -23.81 1.70 16.25
C GLY A 256 -24.15 2.11 14.82
N MET A 257 -23.48 1.53 13.82
CA MET A 257 -23.82 1.70 12.40
C MET A 257 -25.21 1.10 12.14
N ARG A 258 -25.96 1.63 11.19
CA ARG A 258 -27.25 1.03 10.83
C ARG A 258 -27.03 -0.20 9.96
N ALA A 259 -27.87 -1.21 10.13
CA ALA A 259 -27.83 -2.40 9.27
C ALA A 259 -28.02 -2.04 7.78
N SER A 260 -28.82 -0.99 7.51
CA SER A 260 -29.00 -0.48 6.13
C SER A 260 -27.73 0.11 5.52
N ASP A 261 -26.79 0.64 6.33
CA ASP A 261 -25.53 1.16 5.83
C ASP A 261 -24.64 0.01 5.30
N LEU A 262 -24.64 -1.13 6.01
CA LEU A 262 -23.93 -2.34 5.58
C LEU A 262 -24.60 -2.96 4.35
N ALA A 263 -25.92 -3.16 4.41
CA ALA A 263 -26.70 -3.81 3.35
C ALA A 263 -26.67 -3.05 2.01
N ALA A 264 -26.41 -1.73 2.03
CA ALA A 264 -26.32 -0.89 0.84
C ALA A 264 -24.91 -0.84 0.23
N TYR A 265 -23.91 -1.49 0.85
CA TYR A 265 -22.55 -1.43 0.34
C TYR A 265 -22.40 -2.26 -0.95
N GLU A 266 -21.78 -1.67 -1.98
CA GLU A 266 -21.47 -2.31 -3.24
C GLU A 266 -20.03 -2.02 -3.67
N THR A 267 -19.34 -3.03 -4.20
CA THR A 267 -18.06 -2.83 -4.91
C THR A 267 -18.32 -2.16 -6.25
N LEU A 268 -17.57 -1.10 -6.56
CA LEU A 268 -17.68 -0.43 -7.85
C LEU A 268 -16.69 -1.06 -8.83
N VAL A 269 -17.20 -1.54 -9.96
CA VAL A 269 -16.40 -2.08 -11.06
C VAL A 269 -16.36 -1.05 -12.19
N THR A 270 -15.16 -0.68 -12.60
CA THR A 270 -14.91 0.27 -13.69
C THR A 270 -13.77 -0.25 -14.57
N ASP A 271 -13.56 0.36 -15.73
CA ASP A 271 -12.29 0.20 -16.42
C ASP A 271 -11.17 0.87 -15.61
N ALA A 272 -9.98 0.28 -15.63
CA ALA A 272 -8.80 0.94 -15.10
C ALA A 272 -8.44 2.16 -15.97
N VAL A 273 -7.84 3.20 -15.37
CA VAL A 273 -7.27 4.28 -16.19
C VAL A 273 -6.01 3.78 -16.86
N THR A 274 -5.80 4.13 -18.12
CA THR A 274 -4.67 3.66 -18.92
C THR A 274 -3.86 4.82 -19.49
N GLY A 275 -2.55 4.67 -19.56
CA GLY A 275 -1.64 5.60 -20.22
C GLY A 275 -0.41 4.86 -20.73
N GLU A 276 0.42 5.57 -21.49
CA GLU A 276 1.66 5.02 -22.04
C GLU A 276 2.86 5.54 -21.27
N PHE A 277 3.85 4.67 -21.05
CA PHE A 277 5.13 5.01 -20.45
C PHE A 277 6.23 4.06 -20.98
N ALA A 278 7.24 4.59 -21.65
CA ALA A 278 8.41 3.85 -22.13
C ALA A 278 8.07 2.55 -22.90
N GLY A 279 7.03 2.59 -23.75
CA GLY A 279 6.57 1.45 -24.53
C GLY A 279 5.63 0.50 -23.82
N TYR A 280 5.30 0.75 -22.54
CA TYR A 280 4.30 0.00 -21.81
C TYR A 280 2.95 0.71 -21.83
N THR A 281 1.87 -0.05 -21.99
CA THR A 281 0.55 0.35 -21.52
C THR A 281 0.54 0.19 -19.99
N VAL A 282 0.27 1.28 -19.29
CA VAL A 282 0.17 1.33 -17.82
C VAL A 282 -1.29 1.43 -17.44
N ALA A 283 -1.84 0.39 -16.84
CA ALA A 283 -3.21 0.35 -16.33
C ALA A 283 -3.20 0.47 -14.81
N SER A 284 -3.88 1.46 -14.25
CA SER A 284 -3.88 1.71 -12.82
C SER A 284 -5.27 2.02 -12.28
N ALA A 285 -5.38 2.07 -10.97
CA ALA A 285 -6.62 2.29 -10.24
C ALA A 285 -7.30 3.61 -10.59
N SER A 286 -8.58 3.55 -10.95
CA SER A 286 -9.41 4.72 -11.25
C SER A 286 -9.72 5.55 -9.99
N ALA A 287 -10.13 6.81 -10.16
CA ALA A 287 -10.51 7.68 -9.05
C ALA A 287 -11.55 7.03 -8.10
N PRO A 288 -11.46 7.22 -6.80
CA PRO A 288 -10.65 8.20 -6.06
C PRO A 288 -9.23 7.73 -5.68
N PHE A 289 -8.73 6.67 -6.30
CA PHE A 289 -7.35 6.22 -6.18
C PHE A 289 -6.39 7.11 -6.97
N SER A 290 -5.09 6.92 -6.79
CA SER A 290 -4.07 7.79 -7.38
C SER A 290 -3.43 7.24 -8.66
N GLY A 291 -4.09 6.33 -9.37
CA GLY A 291 -3.57 5.80 -10.63
C GLY A 291 -3.33 6.86 -11.71
N VAL A 292 -4.27 7.79 -11.87
CA VAL A 292 -4.10 8.95 -12.77
C VAL A 292 -2.82 9.71 -12.42
N THR A 293 -2.60 10.01 -11.15
CA THR A 293 -1.44 10.78 -10.68
C THR A 293 -0.14 10.02 -10.92
N LEU A 294 -0.10 8.71 -10.65
CA LEU A 294 1.08 7.89 -10.93
C LEU A 294 1.45 7.92 -12.41
N ILE A 295 0.46 7.72 -13.30
CA ILE A 295 0.70 7.74 -14.76
C ILE A 295 1.18 9.12 -15.21
N GLN A 296 0.61 10.22 -14.67
CA GLN A 296 1.08 11.59 -14.93
C GLN A 296 2.56 11.75 -14.54
N MET A 297 2.95 11.29 -13.34
CA MET A 297 4.33 11.38 -12.86
C MET A 297 5.29 10.59 -13.75
N LEU A 298 4.95 9.36 -14.12
CA LEU A 298 5.77 8.52 -15.01
C LEU A 298 5.94 9.16 -16.39
N LYS A 299 4.85 9.65 -17.00
CA LYS A 299 4.90 10.35 -18.29
C LYS A 299 5.77 11.59 -18.24
N LEU A 300 5.70 12.37 -17.17
CA LEU A 300 6.56 13.55 -17.01
C LEU A 300 8.04 13.15 -16.81
N CYS A 301 8.34 12.06 -16.13
CA CYS A 301 9.71 11.55 -16.03
C CYS A 301 10.29 11.20 -17.42
N GLU A 302 9.47 10.64 -18.32
CA GLU A 302 9.88 10.33 -19.70
C GLU A 302 9.99 11.61 -20.55
N ILE A 303 8.94 12.45 -20.55
CA ILE A 303 8.88 13.66 -21.41
C ILE A 303 9.98 14.68 -21.05
N LEU A 304 10.29 14.83 -19.76
CA LEU A 304 11.32 15.76 -19.27
C LEU A 304 12.72 15.14 -19.28
N GLU A 305 12.87 13.92 -19.83
CA GLU A 305 14.15 13.20 -19.85
C GLU A 305 14.80 13.20 -18.46
N LEU A 306 14.09 12.56 -17.48
CA LEU A 306 14.53 12.52 -16.08
C LEU A 306 16.04 12.25 -15.99
N PRO A 307 16.85 13.13 -15.37
CA PRO A 307 18.30 12.94 -15.26
C PRO A 307 18.67 11.62 -14.58
N ASP A 308 19.75 10.98 -15.01
CA ASP A 308 20.28 9.78 -14.38
C ASP A 308 20.70 10.08 -12.92
N PRO A 309 20.20 9.33 -11.92
CA PRO A 309 20.47 9.61 -10.51
C PRO A 309 21.93 9.46 -10.11
N THR A 310 22.74 8.77 -10.91
CA THR A 310 24.19 8.58 -10.67
C THR A 310 24.99 9.69 -11.34
N ALA A 311 24.63 10.07 -12.57
CA ALA A 311 25.35 11.07 -13.35
C ALA A 311 25.01 12.51 -12.93
N ASP A 312 23.73 12.80 -12.66
CA ASP A 312 23.25 14.11 -12.19
C ASP A 312 22.21 13.96 -11.06
N PRO A 313 22.65 13.61 -9.83
CA PRO A 313 21.76 13.43 -8.70
C PRO A 313 20.96 14.69 -8.34
N ALA A 314 21.52 15.88 -8.54
CA ALA A 314 20.86 17.16 -8.23
C ALA A 314 19.73 17.45 -9.23
N GLY A 315 19.99 17.28 -10.52
CA GLY A 315 18.98 17.39 -11.58
C GLY A 315 17.87 16.37 -11.42
N TYR A 316 18.20 15.10 -11.15
CA TYR A 316 17.25 14.04 -10.86
C TYR A 316 16.27 14.44 -9.75
N LEU A 317 16.82 14.88 -8.63
CA LEU A 317 16.04 15.22 -7.46
C LEU A 317 15.16 16.46 -7.68
N SER A 318 15.72 17.50 -8.28
CA SER A 318 15.00 18.73 -8.61
C SER A 318 13.82 18.45 -9.55
N THR A 319 14.02 17.61 -10.56
CA THR A 319 12.99 17.23 -11.52
C THR A 319 11.90 16.40 -10.84
N LEU A 320 12.25 15.39 -10.03
CA LEU A 320 11.27 14.60 -9.29
C LEU A 320 10.44 15.44 -8.31
N CYS A 321 11.07 16.39 -7.61
CA CYS A 321 10.36 17.31 -6.73
C CYS A 321 9.32 18.13 -7.52
N SER A 322 9.72 18.71 -8.64
CA SER A 322 8.83 19.51 -9.49
C SER A 322 7.66 18.68 -10.03
N ILE A 323 7.91 17.47 -10.53
CA ILE A 323 6.89 16.53 -10.99
C ILE A 323 5.92 16.17 -9.87
N THR A 324 6.45 15.80 -8.70
CA THR A 324 5.63 15.41 -7.55
C THR A 324 4.72 16.54 -7.10
N MET A 325 5.21 17.78 -7.10
CA MET A 325 4.46 18.96 -6.73
C MET A 325 3.34 19.26 -7.74
N ALA A 326 3.66 19.26 -9.02
CA ALA A 326 2.72 19.54 -10.10
C ALA A 326 1.57 18.50 -10.12
N CYS A 327 1.91 17.21 -10.16
CA CYS A 327 0.92 16.13 -10.18
C CYS A 327 0.15 16.01 -8.86
N GLY A 328 0.81 16.25 -7.73
CA GLY A 328 0.17 16.27 -6.42
C GLY A 328 -0.85 17.39 -6.28
N SER A 329 -0.54 18.59 -6.77
CA SER A 329 -1.47 19.71 -6.82
C SER A 329 -2.70 19.39 -7.69
N ASP A 330 -2.49 18.81 -8.87
CA ASP A 330 -3.58 18.38 -9.75
C ASP A 330 -4.46 17.30 -9.08
N ARG A 331 -3.84 16.31 -8.40
CA ARG A 331 -4.54 15.31 -7.61
C ARG A 331 -5.49 15.92 -6.58
N VAL A 332 -4.98 16.85 -5.78
CA VAL A 332 -5.78 17.49 -4.72
C VAL A 332 -6.98 18.25 -5.31
N LYS A 333 -6.78 18.91 -6.45
CA LYS A 333 -7.79 19.75 -7.12
C LYS A 333 -8.79 18.95 -7.95
N LYS A 334 -8.48 17.70 -8.35
CA LYS A 334 -9.27 16.99 -9.37
C LYS A 334 -9.64 15.55 -9.03
N ILE A 335 -8.88 14.83 -8.22
CA ILE A 335 -9.18 13.44 -7.89
C ILE A 335 -10.17 13.37 -6.71
N CYS A 336 -11.28 12.67 -6.90
CA CYS A 336 -12.30 12.41 -5.85
C CYS A 336 -13.18 11.22 -6.23
N ASP A 337 -14.05 10.82 -5.31
CA ASP A 337 -15.11 9.86 -5.62
C ASP A 337 -15.99 10.42 -6.76
N THR A 338 -16.00 9.72 -7.89
CA THR A 338 -16.66 10.16 -9.13
C THR A 338 -18.16 10.35 -8.97
N ARG A 339 -18.79 9.61 -8.03
CA ARG A 339 -20.22 9.73 -7.70
C ARG A 339 -20.55 11.09 -7.05
N PHE A 340 -19.54 11.78 -6.53
CA PHE A 340 -19.64 13.09 -5.85
C PHE A 340 -18.94 14.22 -6.62
N ASP A 341 -18.46 13.95 -7.83
CA ASP A 341 -17.84 14.98 -8.67
C ASP A 341 -18.91 15.73 -9.47
N THR A 342 -19.10 17.00 -9.14
CA THR A 342 -20.07 17.86 -9.82
C THR A 342 -19.65 18.27 -11.23
N LYS A 343 -18.40 18.04 -11.62
CA LYS A 343 -17.84 18.48 -12.91
C LYS A 343 -17.75 17.40 -13.98
N THR A 344 -18.03 16.14 -13.63
CA THR A 344 -17.93 14.98 -14.55
C THR A 344 -16.61 15.00 -15.32
N ARG A 345 -15.49 14.75 -14.62
CA ARG A 345 -14.15 14.80 -15.21
C ARG A 345 -13.87 13.59 -16.08
N ASP A 346 -13.22 13.86 -17.21
CA ASP A 346 -12.61 12.83 -18.02
C ASP A 346 -11.16 12.58 -17.50
N TYR A 347 -11.02 11.56 -16.69
CA TYR A 347 -9.71 11.19 -16.13
C TYR A 347 -8.75 10.65 -17.20
N GLN A 348 -9.26 10.09 -18.27
CA GLN A 348 -8.44 9.62 -19.39
C GLN A 348 -7.83 10.82 -20.16
N ALA A 349 -8.58 11.89 -20.35
CA ALA A 349 -8.06 13.12 -20.97
C ALA A 349 -6.95 13.78 -20.15
N MET A 350 -6.91 13.56 -18.81
CA MET A 350 -5.84 14.05 -17.93
C MET A 350 -4.50 13.32 -18.13
N LEU A 351 -4.44 12.28 -18.95
CA LEU A 351 -3.26 11.49 -19.26
C LEU A 351 -2.66 11.79 -20.65
N THR A 352 -3.22 12.72 -21.38
CA THR A 352 -2.63 13.18 -22.65
C THR A 352 -1.30 13.91 -22.41
N ASN A 353 -0.36 13.84 -23.35
CA ASN A 353 0.93 14.53 -23.23
C ASN A 353 0.74 16.05 -23.06
N GLU A 354 -0.19 16.64 -23.82
CA GLU A 354 -0.52 18.07 -23.69
C GLU A 354 -0.96 18.42 -22.27
N TYR A 355 -1.86 17.61 -21.69
CA TYR A 355 -2.35 17.88 -20.34
C TYR A 355 -1.22 17.78 -19.30
N VAL A 356 -0.42 16.73 -19.33
CA VAL A 356 0.65 16.53 -18.32
C VAL A 356 1.76 17.57 -18.46
N CYS A 357 2.13 18.00 -19.67
CA CYS A 357 3.08 19.10 -19.86
C CYS A 357 2.57 20.40 -19.26
N ASN A 358 1.29 20.73 -19.44
CA ASN A 358 0.70 21.93 -18.90
C ASN A 358 0.65 21.94 -17.35
N LEU A 359 0.81 20.79 -16.68
CA LEU A 359 0.91 20.74 -15.22
C LEU A 359 2.18 21.44 -14.70
N MET A 360 3.28 21.43 -15.48
CA MET A 360 4.56 22.03 -15.07
C MET A 360 4.51 23.57 -15.08
N ASP A 361 3.56 24.17 -15.78
CA ASP A 361 3.36 25.62 -15.84
C ASP A 361 2.42 26.15 -14.76
N LEU A 362 1.82 25.26 -13.94
CA LEU A 362 0.87 25.67 -12.91
C LEU A 362 1.61 26.16 -11.65
N ASP A 363 1.02 27.14 -10.98
CA ASP A 363 1.42 27.50 -9.62
C ASP A 363 0.93 26.44 -8.63
N TYR A 364 1.86 25.80 -7.93
CA TYR A 364 1.63 24.80 -6.90
C TYR A 364 2.15 25.22 -5.51
N SER A 365 2.39 26.53 -5.33
CA SER A 365 2.86 27.08 -4.05
C SER A 365 1.92 26.80 -2.88
N ASP A 366 0.63 26.60 -3.14
CA ASP A 366 -0.42 26.29 -2.15
C ASP A 366 -0.65 24.78 -1.97
N PHE A 367 0.22 23.92 -2.54
CA PHE A 367 0.03 22.48 -2.44
C PHE A 367 0.23 21.98 -1.00
N GLU A 368 -0.81 21.43 -0.41
CA GLU A 368 -0.76 20.65 0.82
C GLU A 368 -1.10 19.19 0.52
N GLN A 369 -0.23 18.29 0.96
CA GLN A 369 -0.46 16.86 0.83
C GLN A 369 -1.49 16.41 1.87
N ASP A 370 -2.46 15.58 1.46
CA ASP A 370 -3.38 14.93 2.40
C ASP A 370 -2.58 14.06 3.40
N ASP A 371 -3.00 14.06 4.66
CA ASP A 371 -2.44 13.16 5.67
C ASP A 371 -3.17 11.81 5.57
N GLU A 372 -2.56 10.84 4.91
CA GLU A 372 -3.06 9.47 4.80
C GLU A 372 -2.21 8.51 5.65
N GLY A 373 -2.89 7.59 6.36
CA GLY A 373 -2.22 6.55 7.15
C GLY A 373 -1.32 5.66 6.29
N GLN A 374 -0.26 5.10 6.88
CA GLN A 374 0.79 4.36 6.16
C GLN A 374 0.53 2.85 6.10
N ASP A 375 -0.67 2.40 6.46
CA ASP A 375 -0.98 1.03 6.83
C ASP A 375 -1.82 0.35 5.75
N THR A 376 -1.13 -0.44 4.95
CA THR A 376 -1.67 -1.03 3.73
C THR A 376 -0.89 -2.31 3.47
N THR A 377 -1.46 -3.26 2.74
CA THR A 377 -0.77 -4.42 2.20
C THR A 377 -0.93 -4.46 0.69
N HIS A 378 0.05 -5.02 -0.03
CA HIS A 378 -0.03 -5.16 -1.48
C HIS A 378 0.27 -6.58 -1.92
N ILE A 379 -0.40 -7.01 -2.99
CA ILE A 379 -0.30 -8.33 -3.61
C ILE A 379 -0.18 -8.12 -5.11
N SER A 380 0.83 -8.72 -5.72
CA SER A 380 1.02 -8.80 -7.17
C SER A 380 1.05 -10.26 -7.60
N VAL A 381 0.29 -10.62 -8.63
CA VAL A 381 0.21 -11.98 -9.16
C VAL A 381 0.17 -11.94 -10.68
N VAL A 382 0.90 -12.86 -11.33
CA VAL A 382 0.73 -13.18 -12.75
C VAL A 382 0.63 -14.70 -12.89
N ASP A 383 -0.42 -15.19 -13.52
CA ASP A 383 -0.63 -16.61 -13.72
C ASP A 383 -0.08 -17.12 -15.07
N LYS A 384 -0.17 -18.42 -15.27
CA LYS A 384 0.32 -19.11 -16.48
C LYS A 384 -0.34 -18.68 -17.79
N ASN A 385 -1.51 -18.07 -17.72
CA ASN A 385 -2.27 -17.59 -18.89
C ASN A 385 -1.96 -16.11 -19.18
N GLY A 386 -1.17 -15.44 -18.31
CA GLY A 386 -0.83 -14.02 -18.41
C GLY A 386 -1.87 -13.10 -17.78
N MET A 387 -2.87 -13.63 -17.06
CA MET A 387 -3.73 -12.80 -16.23
C MET A 387 -2.89 -12.19 -15.11
N ALA A 388 -3.01 -10.87 -14.94
CA ALA A 388 -2.25 -10.13 -13.94
C ALA A 388 -3.18 -9.43 -12.95
N VAL A 389 -2.83 -9.46 -11.68
CA VAL A 389 -3.58 -8.83 -10.59
C VAL A 389 -2.65 -8.01 -9.71
N ALA A 390 -2.97 -6.73 -9.54
CA ALA A 390 -2.40 -5.86 -8.53
C ALA A 390 -3.50 -5.51 -7.51
N CYS A 391 -3.31 -5.86 -6.24
CA CYS A 391 -4.33 -5.71 -5.21
C CYS A 391 -3.76 -4.99 -3.99
N THR A 392 -4.42 -3.92 -3.54
CA THR A 392 -3.99 -3.13 -2.38
C THR A 392 -5.13 -3.04 -1.37
N ASN A 393 -4.90 -3.57 -0.16
CA ASN A 393 -5.88 -3.63 0.93
C ASN A 393 -5.43 -2.78 2.13
N THR A 394 -6.38 -2.18 2.86
CA THR A 394 -6.05 -1.29 3.98
C THR A 394 -7.11 -1.27 5.07
N LEU A 395 -6.67 -1.13 6.32
CA LEU A 395 -7.48 -0.69 7.48
C LEU A 395 -7.38 0.83 7.70
N THR A 396 -6.58 1.53 6.90
CA THR A 396 -6.28 2.98 6.93
C THR A 396 -5.16 3.35 7.88
N GLN A 397 -5.23 2.97 9.15
CA GLN A 397 -4.15 3.09 10.13
C GLN A 397 -3.90 1.74 10.81
N PHE A 398 -2.72 1.59 11.47
CA PHE A 398 -2.38 0.35 12.17
C PHE A 398 -3.50 -0.08 13.12
N PHE A 399 -4.06 -1.29 12.85
CA PHE A 399 -5.24 -1.84 13.49
C PHE A 399 -6.50 -0.97 13.34
N GLY A 400 -6.60 -0.16 12.30
CA GLY A 400 -7.76 0.68 11.99
C GLY A 400 -8.18 1.59 13.14
N SER A 401 -9.46 1.50 13.50
CA SER A 401 -10.04 2.22 14.65
C SER A 401 -9.63 1.64 16.01
N LYS A 402 -8.86 0.54 16.03
CA LYS A 402 -8.50 -0.26 17.20
C LYS A 402 -9.70 -0.88 17.93
N LEU A 403 -10.85 -0.87 17.27
CA LEU A 403 -12.03 -1.58 17.69
C LEU A 403 -11.93 -3.03 17.21
N TYR A 404 -11.81 -3.96 18.17
CA TYR A 404 -11.78 -5.40 17.93
C TYR A 404 -13.19 -5.97 18.03
N ILE A 405 -13.63 -6.68 16.99
CA ILE A 405 -14.97 -7.24 16.86
C ILE A 405 -14.83 -8.73 16.56
N ASN A 406 -15.08 -9.59 17.53
CA ASN A 406 -15.15 -11.05 17.36
C ASN A 406 -14.08 -11.64 16.42
N GLY A 407 -12.83 -11.25 16.61
CA GLY A 407 -11.70 -11.80 15.86
C GLY A 407 -11.02 -10.84 14.89
N PHE A 408 -11.61 -9.72 14.50
CA PHE A 408 -11.02 -8.80 13.55
C PHE A 408 -11.06 -7.33 13.99
N PHE A 409 -10.16 -6.52 13.40
CA PHE A 409 -10.17 -5.07 13.56
C PHE A 409 -10.96 -4.42 12.43
N ILE A 410 -11.63 -3.28 12.74
CA ILE A 410 -12.37 -2.50 11.76
C ILE A 410 -11.66 -1.17 11.47
N ASN A 411 -11.76 -0.71 10.23
CA ASN A 411 -11.09 0.48 9.70
C ASN A 411 -11.41 1.78 10.47
N ASN A 412 -10.65 2.83 10.16
CA ASN A 412 -10.94 4.21 10.55
C ASN A 412 -10.88 5.16 9.33
N ALA A 413 -11.41 4.70 8.22
CA ALA A 413 -11.27 5.30 6.89
C ALA A 413 -11.77 6.74 6.78
N LEU A 414 -12.79 7.12 7.56
CA LEU A 414 -13.33 8.48 7.52
C LEU A 414 -12.35 9.55 7.99
N ARG A 415 -11.22 9.14 8.59
CA ARG A 415 -10.13 10.04 8.97
C ARG A 415 -9.43 10.66 7.76
N ASN A 416 -9.43 9.96 6.62
CA ASN A 416 -8.78 10.42 5.39
C ASN A 416 -9.61 11.45 4.60
N PHE A 417 -10.80 11.81 5.07
CA PHE A 417 -11.52 12.96 4.51
C PHE A 417 -10.86 14.27 4.92
N GLY A 418 -10.71 15.17 3.94
CA GLY A 418 -10.21 16.52 4.18
C GLY A 418 -11.26 17.44 4.81
N SER A 419 -10.79 18.56 5.36
CA SER A 419 -11.64 19.61 5.93
C SER A 419 -12.29 20.49 4.85
N SER A 420 -11.75 20.50 3.63
CA SER A 420 -12.20 21.32 2.51
C SER A 420 -11.98 20.63 1.16
N GLY A 421 -12.51 21.20 0.10
CA GLY A 421 -12.31 20.75 -1.28
C GLY A 421 -13.07 19.48 -1.64
N LEU A 422 -12.59 18.81 -2.68
CA LEU A 422 -13.27 17.65 -3.27
C LEU A 422 -13.26 16.40 -2.38
N ASN A 423 -12.32 16.31 -1.43
CA ASN A 423 -12.21 15.18 -0.51
C ASN A 423 -12.94 15.42 0.82
N THR A 424 -13.87 16.37 0.89
CA THR A 424 -14.70 16.57 2.10
C THR A 424 -15.64 15.39 2.31
N TYR A 425 -15.91 15.11 3.59
CA TYR A 425 -16.86 14.08 4.00
C TYR A 425 -18.26 14.32 3.45
N ALA A 426 -18.87 13.27 2.94
CA ALA A 426 -20.31 13.20 2.66
C ALA A 426 -20.81 11.76 2.92
N PRO A 427 -22.05 11.55 3.39
CA PRO A 427 -22.64 10.22 3.51
C PRO A 427 -22.61 9.48 2.17
N GLY A 428 -22.27 8.20 2.17
CA GLY A 428 -22.15 7.37 0.97
C GLY A 428 -20.90 7.63 0.12
N LYS A 429 -19.98 8.49 0.57
CA LYS A 429 -18.77 8.85 -0.18
C LYS A 429 -17.56 8.00 0.24
N ARG A 430 -16.69 7.70 -0.73
CA ARG A 430 -15.35 7.13 -0.52
C ARG A 430 -14.30 8.22 -0.49
N MET A 431 -13.36 8.12 0.44
CA MET A 431 -12.25 9.06 0.55
C MET A 431 -11.26 8.88 -0.61
N ARG A 432 -10.54 9.95 -0.94
CA ARG A 432 -9.38 9.90 -1.83
C ARG A 432 -8.25 9.14 -1.15
N THR A 433 -7.49 8.36 -1.93
CA THR A 433 -6.35 7.57 -1.43
C THR A 433 -5.13 7.67 -2.35
N TYR A 434 -3.94 7.46 -1.77
CA TYR A 434 -2.68 7.34 -2.53
C TYR A 434 -2.46 5.96 -3.15
N MET A 435 -3.23 4.95 -2.75
CA MET A 435 -3.14 3.62 -3.34
C MET A 435 -3.29 3.68 -4.86
N CYS A 436 -2.45 2.93 -5.55
CA CYS A 436 -2.44 2.84 -7.01
C CYS A 436 -1.95 1.46 -7.46
N PRO A 437 -2.69 0.36 -7.16
CA PRO A 437 -2.36 -0.94 -7.72
C PRO A 437 -2.34 -0.84 -9.25
N THR A 438 -1.22 -1.26 -9.86
CA THR A 438 -0.91 -0.95 -11.26
C THR A 438 -0.42 -2.19 -12.00
N ILE A 439 -0.76 -2.30 -13.27
CA ILE A 439 -0.31 -3.33 -14.21
C ILE A 439 0.39 -2.64 -15.38
N PHE A 440 1.56 -3.14 -15.73
CA PHE A 440 2.32 -2.76 -16.92
C PHE A 440 2.25 -3.88 -17.93
N ARG A 441 2.00 -3.54 -19.19
CA ARG A 441 2.05 -4.49 -20.29
C ARG A 441 2.71 -3.88 -21.51
N ASN A 442 3.74 -4.54 -22.02
CA ASN A 442 4.34 -4.20 -23.31
C ASN A 442 3.68 -5.04 -24.39
N ASN A 443 2.94 -4.38 -25.30
CA ASN A 443 2.19 -5.06 -26.37
C ASN A 443 3.08 -5.66 -27.46
N GLU A 444 4.32 -5.17 -27.63
CA GLU A 444 5.26 -5.66 -28.62
C GLU A 444 5.99 -6.91 -28.11
N THR A 445 6.40 -6.91 -26.86
CA THR A 445 7.17 -8.00 -26.25
C THR A 445 6.29 -9.02 -25.52
N ASN A 446 5.03 -8.71 -25.24
CA ASN A 446 4.12 -9.47 -24.35
C ASN A 446 4.64 -9.58 -22.91
N GLU A 447 5.50 -8.71 -22.48
CA GLU A 447 5.87 -8.60 -21.09
C GLU A 447 4.70 -8.02 -20.29
N VAL A 448 4.43 -8.59 -19.11
CA VAL A 448 3.40 -8.11 -18.20
C VAL A 448 3.87 -8.20 -16.76
N PHE A 449 3.60 -7.18 -15.96
CA PHE A 449 3.83 -7.25 -14.52
C PHE A 449 2.83 -6.41 -13.73
N ALA A 450 2.50 -6.91 -12.54
CA ALA A 450 1.71 -6.23 -11.55
C ALA A 450 2.63 -5.62 -10.49
N VAL A 451 2.29 -4.44 -9.99
CA VAL A 451 3.11 -3.71 -9.02
C VAL A 451 2.28 -2.84 -8.10
N GLY A 452 2.75 -2.67 -6.88
CA GLY A 452 2.26 -1.69 -5.92
C GLY A 452 3.03 -1.72 -4.62
N THR A 453 2.66 -0.85 -3.71
CA THR A 453 3.32 -0.70 -2.42
C THR A 453 2.34 -0.20 -1.37
N PRO A 454 2.45 -0.62 -0.10
CA PRO A 454 1.94 0.13 1.03
C PRO A 454 2.74 1.41 1.24
N GLY A 455 2.25 2.32 2.09
CA GLY A 455 3.05 3.48 2.49
C GLY A 455 2.30 4.81 2.55
N GLY A 456 0.98 4.84 2.33
CA GLY A 456 0.17 6.06 2.37
C GLY A 456 0.73 7.13 1.43
N THR A 457 1.08 8.29 1.97
CA THR A 457 1.62 9.42 1.18
C THR A 457 2.94 9.12 0.45
N ALA A 458 3.68 8.08 0.85
CA ALA A 458 4.93 7.68 0.21
C ALA A 458 4.72 6.90 -1.10
N ILE A 459 3.53 6.34 -1.32
CA ILE A 459 3.25 5.39 -2.42
C ILE A 459 3.69 5.96 -3.77
N LEU A 460 3.27 7.17 -4.12
CA LEU A 460 3.57 7.75 -5.43
C LEU A 460 5.07 7.98 -5.64
N SER A 461 5.78 8.55 -4.65
CA SER A 461 7.23 8.74 -4.74
C SER A 461 7.98 7.42 -4.89
N VAL A 462 7.61 6.42 -4.09
CA VAL A 462 8.24 5.09 -4.10
C VAL A 462 7.99 4.37 -5.42
N MET A 463 6.75 4.37 -5.90
CA MET A 463 6.41 3.75 -7.20
C MET A 463 7.15 4.41 -8.33
N THR A 464 7.16 5.76 -8.38
CA THR A 464 7.84 6.50 -9.45
C THR A 464 9.33 6.22 -9.46
N THR A 465 10.01 6.27 -8.30
CA THR A 465 11.46 6.06 -8.25
C THR A 465 11.87 4.64 -8.62
N VAL A 466 11.19 3.61 -8.10
CA VAL A 466 11.50 2.20 -8.41
C VAL A 466 11.24 1.89 -9.89
N LEU A 467 10.13 2.38 -10.44
CA LEU A 467 9.77 2.11 -11.83
C LEU A 467 10.68 2.85 -12.83
N THR A 468 11.04 4.11 -12.55
CA THR A 468 11.99 4.85 -13.41
C THR A 468 13.39 4.27 -13.31
N ASP A 469 13.85 3.85 -12.15
CA ASP A 469 15.13 3.16 -11.98
C ASP A 469 15.22 1.89 -12.83
N ASN A 470 14.19 1.09 -12.84
CA ASN A 470 14.16 -0.14 -13.65
C ASN A 470 13.98 0.17 -15.15
N ILE A 471 12.93 0.94 -15.51
CA ILE A 471 12.48 1.06 -16.89
C ILE A 471 13.30 2.09 -17.68
N LEU A 472 13.63 3.25 -17.10
CA LEU A 472 14.38 4.30 -17.80
C LEU A 472 15.90 4.12 -17.69
N PHE A 473 16.39 3.68 -16.51
CA PHE A 473 17.83 3.58 -16.27
C PHE A 473 18.37 2.14 -16.33
N GLY A 474 17.51 1.14 -16.60
CA GLY A 474 17.92 -0.25 -16.79
C GLY A 474 18.46 -0.94 -15.54
N THR A 475 18.21 -0.40 -14.34
CA THR A 475 18.56 -1.07 -13.09
C THR A 475 17.77 -2.39 -12.97
N PRO A 476 18.41 -3.54 -12.69
CA PRO A 476 17.68 -4.79 -12.46
C PRO A 476 16.56 -4.59 -11.45
N ILE A 477 15.38 -5.19 -11.68
CA ILE A 477 14.17 -4.86 -10.93
C ILE A 477 14.31 -5.09 -9.42
N GLN A 478 14.97 -6.17 -8.98
CA GLN A 478 15.22 -6.40 -7.56
C GLN A 478 16.18 -5.36 -6.97
N ASP A 479 17.20 -4.94 -7.74
CA ASP A 479 18.14 -3.90 -7.32
C ASP A 479 17.43 -2.55 -7.20
N ALA A 480 16.53 -2.22 -8.12
CA ALA A 480 15.69 -1.02 -8.03
C ALA A 480 14.80 -1.02 -6.77
N VAL A 481 14.22 -2.20 -6.41
CA VAL A 481 13.47 -2.37 -5.16
C VAL A 481 14.36 -2.19 -3.93
N ASN A 482 15.61 -2.66 -3.97
CA ASN A 482 16.55 -2.61 -2.85
C ASN A 482 17.20 -1.23 -2.66
N LYS A 483 17.25 -0.38 -3.71
CA LYS A 483 17.82 0.97 -3.60
C LYS A 483 17.20 1.75 -2.44
N ARG A 484 18.02 2.57 -1.77
CA ARG A 484 17.56 3.52 -0.77
C ARG A 484 16.54 4.46 -1.37
N ARG A 485 15.51 4.79 -0.60
CA ARG A 485 14.34 5.53 -1.07
C ARG A 485 14.33 6.96 -0.60
N ILE A 486 13.67 7.77 -1.40
CA ILE A 486 13.30 9.14 -1.09
C ILE A 486 11.77 9.26 -1.17
N VAL A 487 11.20 10.07 -0.30
CA VAL A 487 9.78 10.41 -0.29
C VAL A 487 9.63 11.92 -0.23
N ILE A 488 8.99 12.49 -1.24
CA ILE A 488 8.74 13.91 -1.33
C ILE A 488 7.39 14.17 -0.69
N LYS A 489 7.39 14.94 0.43
CA LYS A 489 6.18 15.33 1.14
C LYS A 489 5.97 16.83 1.07
N GLY A 490 5.08 17.24 0.17
CA GLY A 490 4.68 18.63 0.03
C GLY A 490 5.83 19.57 -0.35
N LEU A 491 5.62 20.87 -0.19
CA LEU A 491 6.54 21.94 -0.61
C LEU A 491 7.87 21.98 0.14
N HIS A 492 7.98 21.37 1.32
CA HIS A 492 9.10 21.67 2.21
C HIS A 492 9.73 20.45 2.88
N ALA A 493 9.29 19.24 2.59
CA ALA A 493 9.81 18.07 3.26
C ALA A 493 10.18 16.95 2.28
N LEU A 494 11.44 16.60 2.27
CA LEU A 494 11.98 15.44 1.60
C LEU A 494 12.55 14.50 2.66
N TYR A 495 12.05 13.28 2.68
CA TYR A 495 12.49 12.23 3.59
C TYR A 495 13.32 11.22 2.81
N TYR A 496 14.40 10.75 3.40
CA TYR A 496 15.26 9.73 2.79
C TYR A 496 15.61 8.64 3.80
N GLU A 497 15.81 7.44 3.30
CA GLU A 497 16.27 6.31 4.10
C GLU A 497 17.67 6.55 4.64
N ASP A 498 17.90 6.17 5.90
CA ASP A 498 19.23 6.23 6.51
C ASP A 498 20.26 5.42 5.70
N GLY A 499 21.50 5.90 5.63
CA GLY A 499 22.53 5.34 4.76
C GLY A 499 22.55 5.85 3.31
N PHE A 500 21.72 6.82 2.96
CA PHE A 500 21.80 7.52 1.68
C PHE A 500 22.94 8.55 1.72
N GLU A 501 24.17 8.06 1.80
CA GLU A 501 25.37 8.89 2.14
C GLU A 501 25.66 10.02 1.16
N GLN A 502 25.22 9.90 -0.09
CA GLN A 502 25.46 10.93 -1.12
C GLN A 502 24.46 12.08 -1.06
N PHE A 503 23.34 11.86 -0.40
CA PHE A 503 22.20 12.78 -0.41
C PHE A 503 22.44 14.11 0.34
N PRO A 504 23.03 14.14 1.54
CA PRO A 504 23.33 15.39 2.25
C PRO A 504 24.37 16.27 1.53
N ARG A 505 25.20 15.69 0.67
CA ARG A 505 26.22 16.42 -0.11
C ARG A 505 25.70 16.96 -1.46
N VAL A 506 24.65 16.34 -1.99
CA VAL A 506 24.05 16.63 -3.30
C VAL A 506 22.87 17.58 -3.17
N VAL A 507 22.15 17.54 -2.07
CA VAL A 507 21.16 18.59 -1.74
C VAL A 507 21.92 19.85 -1.32
N ASP A 508 22.63 20.46 -2.26
CA ASP A 508 22.88 21.88 -2.14
C ASP A 508 21.51 22.54 -2.05
N HIS A 509 21.25 23.19 -0.91
CA HIS A 509 19.99 23.88 -0.62
C HIS A 509 19.55 24.86 -1.73
N SER A 510 20.43 25.16 -2.69
CA SER A 510 20.14 25.97 -3.86
C SER A 510 19.37 25.21 -4.97
N ALA A 511 19.54 23.89 -5.12
CA ALA A 511 18.87 23.11 -6.15
C ALA A 511 17.44 22.66 -5.74
N VAL A 512 17.19 22.59 -4.44
CA VAL A 512 15.90 22.21 -3.85
C VAL A 512 15.49 23.26 -2.82
N SER A 513 15.40 24.51 -3.26
CA SER A 513 15.08 25.67 -2.42
C SER A 513 13.78 25.42 -1.64
N GLY A 514 13.89 25.29 -0.32
CA GLY A 514 12.75 25.12 0.57
C GLY A 514 12.49 23.70 1.08
N TYR A 515 13.25 22.67 0.66
CA TYR A 515 13.11 21.31 1.17
C TYR A 515 14.04 21.06 2.37
N TYR A 516 13.48 20.44 3.40
CA TYR A 516 14.25 19.94 4.53
C TYR A 516 14.47 18.45 4.34
N ALA A 517 15.72 18.05 4.15
CA ALA A 517 16.10 16.64 4.11
C ALA A 517 16.06 16.08 5.54
N VAL A 518 15.20 15.10 5.79
CA VAL A 518 15.04 14.47 7.10
C VAL A 518 15.39 13.00 6.97
N PRO A 519 16.50 12.54 7.57
CA PRO A 519 16.82 11.12 7.64
C PRO A 519 15.74 10.42 8.47
N GLN A 520 15.24 9.29 7.98
CA GLN A 520 14.26 8.49 8.68
C GLN A 520 14.76 7.05 8.76
N ASN A 521 14.83 6.54 9.97
CA ASN A 521 15.20 5.15 10.25
C ASN A 521 13.95 4.33 10.61
N VAL A 522 12.88 4.45 9.79
CA VAL A 522 11.62 3.73 10.04
C VAL A 522 11.18 3.06 8.75
N ASP A 523 11.39 1.76 8.65
CA ASP A 523 11.15 0.95 7.45
C ASP A 523 9.71 1.06 6.92
N ALA A 524 8.72 1.16 7.81
CA ALA A 524 7.33 1.34 7.44
C ALA A 524 7.02 2.62 6.65
N TYR A 525 7.90 3.61 6.73
CA TYR A 525 7.70 4.91 6.08
C TYR A 525 7.95 4.89 4.57
N PHE A 526 8.80 3.98 4.11
CA PHE A 526 9.26 3.90 2.72
C PHE A 526 8.57 2.82 1.90
N GLY A 527 7.48 2.28 2.39
CA GLY A 527 6.69 1.27 1.71
C GLY A 527 7.34 -0.11 1.69
N SER A 528 6.79 -0.98 0.85
CA SER A 528 7.30 -2.33 0.54
C SER A 528 6.80 -2.69 -0.84
N VAL A 529 7.65 -2.51 -1.86
CA VAL A 529 7.24 -2.70 -3.25
C VAL A 529 7.17 -4.18 -3.59
N ASN A 530 6.02 -4.64 -4.02
CA ASN A 530 5.80 -6.00 -4.47
C ASN A 530 5.56 -6.00 -5.97
N ILE A 531 6.37 -6.76 -6.72
CA ILE A 531 6.28 -6.88 -8.18
C ILE A 531 6.27 -8.35 -8.53
N ALA A 532 5.31 -8.76 -9.34
CA ALA A 532 5.24 -10.09 -9.95
C ALA A 532 4.98 -9.93 -11.44
N GLY A 533 5.70 -10.66 -12.28
CA GLY A 533 5.62 -10.47 -13.71
C GLY A 533 6.06 -11.67 -14.53
N TYR A 534 5.88 -11.52 -15.84
CA TYR A 534 6.36 -12.41 -16.88
C TYR A 534 7.02 -11.60 -17.99
N SER A 535 8.19 -12.08 -18.42
CA SER A 535 8.87 -11.58 -19.62
C SER A 535 9.21 -12.76 -20.53
N PRO A 536 8.93 -12.68 -21.84
CA PRO A 536 9.27 -13.75 -22.78
C PRO A 536 10.76 -14.09 -22.83
N THR A 537 11.61 -13.15 -22.47
CA THR A 537 13.08 -13.31 -22.50
C THR A 537 13.65 -13.92 -21.22
N SER A 538 12.99 -13.69 -20.06
CA SER A 538 13.49 -14.13 -18.76
C SER A 538 12.52 -15.04 -17.98
N GLY A 539 11.30 -15.24 -18.48
CA GLY A 539 10.27 -16.03 -17.80
C GLY A 539 9.54 -15.26 -16.69
N TYR A 540 8.94 -16.01 -15.76
CA TYR A 540 8.26 -15.42 -14.59
C TYR A 540 9.28 -14.91 -13.58
N PHE A 541 8.97 -13.75 -12.98
CA PHE A 541 9.81 -13.14 -11.96
C PHE A 541 8.96 -12.53 -10.84
N ALA A 542 9.53 -12.47 -9.64
CA ALA A 542 8.92 -11.83 -8.48
C ALA A 542 9.99 -11.16 -7.63
N THR A 543 9.66 -10.02 -7.03
CA THR A 543 10.55 -9.32 -6.10
C THR A 543 10.17 -9.58 -4.65
N ALA A 544 11.14 -9.40 -3.75
CA ALA A 544 10.93 -9.36 -2.32
C ALA A 544 11.48 -8.04 -1.75
N ASP A 545 10.64 -7.25 -1.11
CA ASP A 545 11.07 -6.03 -0.42
C ASP A 545 11.12 -6.30 1.09
N LEU A 546 12.34 -6.36 1.63
CA LEU A 546 12.55 -6.75 3.03
C LEU A 546 12.19 -5.66 4.04
N ARG A 547 11.83 -4.44 3.60
CA ARG A 547 11.39 -3.36 4.51
C ARG A 547 10.16 -3.73 5.33
N ARG A 548 9.37 -4.68 4.83
CA ARG A 548 8.23 -5.26 5.55
C ARG A 548 8.19 -6.79 5.39
N LEU A 549 9.35 -7.43 5.41
CA LEU A 549 9.49 -8.89 5.31
C LEU A 549 8.82 -9.48 4.05
N GLY A 550 8.77 -8.70 2.96
CA GLY A 550 8.16 -9.09 1.70
C GLY A 550 8.73 -10.40 1.15
N SER A 551 7.90 -11.14 0.43
CA SER A 551 8.22 -12.43 -0.16
C SER A 551 7.78 -12.50 -1.61
N GLY A 552 8.64 -13.03 -2.47
CA GLY A 552 8.34 -13.29 -3.87
C GLY A 552 8.56 -14.74 -4.22
N ARG A 553 7.71 -15.29 -5.09
CA ARG A 553 7.84 -16.65 -5.62
C ARG A 553 7.51 -16.66 -7.11
N ALA A 554 8.39 -17.25 -7.90
CA ALA A 554 8.13 -17.62 -9.29
C ALA A 554 8.49 -19.09 -9.45
N ALA A 555 7.61 -19.88 -10.04
CA ALA A 555 7.79 -21.32 -10.13
C ALA A 555 7.32 -21.89 -11.48
N ASN A 556 7.87 -23.05 -11.83
CA ASN A 556 7.37 -23.88 -12.93
C ASN A 556 6.24 -24.78 -12.42
N TYR A 557 5.24 -25.04 -13.28
CA TYR A 557 4.23 -26.09 -13.04
C TYR A 557 4.80 -27.46 -13.33
#